data_842746f8a42e1365dd451d6fd9439d43
#
_entry.id   842746f8a42e1365dd451d6fd9439d43
#
_cell.length_a   1.000
_cell.length_b   1.000
_cell.length_c   1.000
_cell.angle_alpha   90.00
_cell.angle_beta   90.00
_cell.angle_gamma   90.00
#
_symmetry.space_group_name_H-M   'P 1'
#
loop_
_entity.id
_entity.type
_entity.pdbx_description
1 polymer ?
#
loop_
_entity_poly.entity_id
_entity_poly.type
_entity_poly.pdbx_seq_one_letter_code
_entity_poly.pdbx_strand_id
1 'polypeptide(L)'
;VVKVGWLADRIGILGGADISDNAFIAGAPQDMEIVFCPPNKRPAPDVDVFVVNNCITYGEQWIKALQEKPVVRHIHDLWPHGSPRLRRWILDDADLIIFNSWKQETTFQFPYIAPMVFVPPPVDVARFREAGKTGHREGVLWLGRLSMGKGIQNVVDWSLRTGRQVDFYGPCYEPLARAHIVAPSRYRGGVSQDALPALLAQYQTFIHLPIKSDICGRVAVEAWASGLDLILGGDTEAFWQWVETADFQNAATTFWKYVSSVL
;
A
#
# COMPACT_ATOMS: atom_id res chain seq x y z
N VAL A 1 13.93 7.55 -25.15
CA VAL A 1 13.32 7.75 -23.82
C VAL A 1 11.86 7.34 -23.93
N VAL A 2 11.45 6.34 -23.14
CA VAL A 2 10.07 5.88 -23.06
C VAL A 2 9.30 6.80 -22.11
N LYS A 3 8.16 7.34 -22.55
CA LYS A 3 7.32 8.18 -21.70
C LYS A 3 6.20 7.37 -21.08
N VAL A 4 6.16 7.36 -19.76
CA VAL A 4 5.16 6.62 -18.97
C VAL A 4 4.17 7.60 -18.37
N GLY A 5 2.91 7.51 -18.78
CA GLY A 5 1.82 8.26 -18.19
C GLY A 5 1.43 7.63 -16.84
N TRP A 6 1.77 8.30 -15.73
CA TRP A 6 1.45 7.82 -14.38
C TRP A 6 0.15 8.44 -13.89
N LEU A 7 -0.90 7.62 -13.81
CA LEU A 7 -2.21 8.02 -13.33
C LEU A 7 -2.39 7.54 -11.89
N ALA A 8 -2.46 8.48 -10.96
CA ALA A 8 -2.72 8.20 -9.55
C ALA A 8 -3.70 9.23 -8.99
N ASP A 9 -4.56 8.81 -8.08
CA ASP A 9 -5.60 9.64 -7.50
C ASP A 9 -5.06 10.82 -6.69
N ARG A 10 -3.90 10.64 -6.08
CA ARG A 10 -3.27 11.64 -5.20
C ARG A 10 -1.76 11.48 -5.23
N ILE A 11 -1.08 12.58 -5.45
CA ILE A 11 0.37 12.67 -5.31
C ILE A 11 0.64 13.63 -4.15
N GLY A 12 1.36 13.15 -3.16
CA GLY A 12 1.81 13.98 -2.03
C GLY A 12 0.98 13.93 -0.75
N ILE A 13 -0.01 13.05 -0.65
CA ILE A 13 -0.67 12.73 0.61
C ILE A 13 -0.02 11.44 1.15
N LEU A 14 0.54 11.48 2.36
CA LEU A 14 1.27 10.38 2.99
C LEU A 14 0.36 9.18 3.32
N GLY A 15 -0.02 8.42 2.29
CA GLY A 15 -0.69 7.13 2.41
C GLY A 15 0.25 5.99 2.00
N GLY A 16 -0.07 4.76 2.35
CA GLY A 16 0.74 3.59 1.97
C GLY A 16 0.89 3.43 0.47
N ALA A 17 -0.16 3.73 -0.30
CA ALA A 17 -0.14 3.71 -1.77
C ALA A 17 0.79 4.78 -2.33
N ASP A 18 0.69 6.04 -1.85
CA ASP A 18 1.54 7.14 -2.32
C ASP A 18 3.03 6.88 -2.04
N ILE A 19 3.35 6.27 -0.90
CA ILE A 19 4.72 5.90 -0.55
C ILE A 19 5.24 4.80 -1.50
N SER A 20 4.40 3.83 -1.82
CA SER A 20 4.75 2.76 -2.77
C SER A 20 4.92 3.31 -4.18
N ASP A 21 4.03 4.18 -4.63
CA ASP A 21 4.12 4.85 -5.93
C ASP A 21 5.42 5.65 -6.05
N ASN A 22 5.74 6.46 -5.04
CA ASN A 22 6.99 7.22 -5.03
C ASN A 22 8.23 6.31 -5.08
N ALA A 23 8.21 5.16 -4.41
CA ALA A 23 9.31 4.21 -4.46
C ALA A 23 9.42 3.50 -5.81
N PHE A 24 8.30 3.17 -6.46
CA PHE A 24 8.32 2.67 -7.85
C PHE A 24 8.87 3.72 -8.81
N ILE A 25 8.40 4.96 -8.72
CA ILE A 25 8.87 6.07 -9.57
C ILE A 25 10.36 6.33 -9.37
N ALA A 26 10.83 6.35 -8.12
CA ALA A 26 12.26 6.53 -7.82
C ALA A 26 13.14 5.39 -8.36
N GLY A 27 12.58 4.20 -8.53
CA GLY A 27 13.25 3.04 -9.14
C GLY A 27 13.08 2.92 -10.65
N ALA A 28 12.52 3.94 -11.32
CA ALA A 28 12.34 3.91 -12.76
C ALA A 28 13.69 3.84 -13.50
N PRO A 29 13.80 3.07 -14.59
CA PRO A 29 14.97 3.06 -15.45
C PRO A 29 15.30 4.46 -15.98
N GLN A 30 16.58 4.74 -16.22
CA GLN A 30 17.05 6.07 -16.69
C GLN A 30 16.52 6.45 -18.09
N ASP A 31 16.12 5.49 -18.86
CA ASP A 31 15.53 5.66 -20.19
C ASP A 31 14.01 5.84 -20.15
N MET A 32 13.40 5.92 -18.98
CA MET A 32 11.98 6.19 -18.77
C MET A 32 11.75 7.57 -18.18
N GLU A 33 10.84 8.32 -18.79
CA GLU A 33 10.34 9.62 -18.30
C GLU A 33 8.94 9.44 -17.73
N ILE A 34 8.74 9.80 -16.45
CA ILE A 34 7.43 9.70 -15.80
C ILE A 34 6.66 11.00 -15.99
N VAL A 35 5.53 10.90 -16.68
CA VAL A 35 4.60 12.00 -16.92
C VAL A 35 3.38 11.83 -16.01
N PHE A 36 3.23 12.70 -15.02
CA PHE A 36 2.07 12.64 -14.13
C PHE A 36 0.79 13.07 -14.84
N CYS A 37 -0.22 12.24 -14.75
CA CYS A 37 -1.54 12.43 -15.34
C CYS A 37 -2.59 12.54 -14.23
N PRO A 38 -2.92 13.75 -13.73
CA PRO A 38 -3.92 13.90 -12.68
C PRO A 38 -5.32 13.55 -13.19
N PRO A 39 -6.21 13.00 -12.32
CA PRO A 39 -7.50 12.43 -12.73
C PRO A 39 -8.47 13.41 -13.39
N ASN A 40 -8.31 14.69 -13.17
CA ASN A 40 -9.15 15.75 -13.71
C ASN A 40 -8.63 16.37 -15.03
N LYS A 41 -7.51 15.89 -15.54
CA LYS A 41 -6.92 16.35 -16.82
C LYS A 41 -6.89 15.21 -17.84
N ARG A 42 -6.95 15.54 -19.13
CA ARG A 42 -6.74 14.56 -20.19
C ARG A 42 -5.35 13.94 -20.06
N PRO A 43 -5.19 12.65 -20.39
CA PRO A 43 -3.88 12.05 -20.55
C PRO A 43 -3.00 12.91 -21.46
N ALA A 44 -1.73 13.00 -21.16
CA ALA A 44 -0.80 13.58 -22.09
C ALA A 44 -0.82 12.73 -23.39
N PRO A 45 -1.10 13.32 -24.55
CA PRO A 45 -1.22 12.56 -25.79
C PRO A 45 0.11 11.92 -26.25
N ASP A 46 1.21 12.33 -25.66
CA ASP A 46 2.57 11.92 -26.03
C ASP A 46 3.20 11.04 -24.94
N VAL A 47 2.56 9.92 -24.62
CA VAL A 47 3.11 8.86 -23.76
C VAL A 47 3.07 7.52 -24.51
N ASP A 48 3.98 6.63 -24.16
CA ASP A 48 4.12 5.33 -24.82
C ASP A 48 3.30 4.25 -24.11
N VAL A 49 3.14 4.36 -22.78
CA VAL A 49 2.39 3.43 -21.94
C VAL A 49 1.75 4.18 -20.77
N PHE A 50 0.61 3.71 -20.30
CA PHE A 50 -0.02 4.19 -19.07
C PHE A 50 0.14 3.19 -17.94
N VAL A 51 0.56 3.69 -16.77
CA VAL A 51 0.44 3.00 -15.49
C VAL A 51 -0.70 3.65 -14.72
N VAL A 52 -1.74 2.88 -14.44
CA VAL A 52 -2.96 3.39 -13.86
C VAL A 52 -3.17 2.78 -12.47
N ASN A 53 -3.01 3.62 -11.45
CA ASN A 53 -3.11 3.22 -10.05
C ASN A 53 -4.52 3.53 -9.52
N ASN A 54 -5.17 2.54 -8.87
CA ASN A 54 -6.45 2.69 -8.14
C ASN A 54 -7.47 3.61 -8.80
N CYS A 55 -7.88 3.33 -10.01
CA CYS A 55 -8.68 4.21 -10.87
C CYS A 55 -10.11 4.48 -10.45
N ILE A 56 -10.44 4.46 -9.18
CA ILE A 56 -11.81 4.66 -8.68
C ILE A 56 -12.33 6.06 -9.01
N THR A 57 -11.44 7.04 -9.12
CA THR A 57 -11.80 8.45 -9.37
C THR A 57 -11.73 8.88 -10.83
N TYR A 58 -11.15 8.05 -11.70
CA TYR A 58 -11.11 8.34 -13.14
C TYR A 58 -12.46 8.02 -13.80
N GLY A 59 -13.06 9.00 -14.46
CA GLY A 59 -14.32 8.82 -15.19
C GLY A 59 -14.18 7.92 -16.41
N GLU A 60 -15.32 7.39 -16.91
CA GLU A 60 -15.39 6.49 -18.07
C GLU A 60 -14.72 7.08 -19.34
N GLN A 61 -14.81 8.40 -19.52
CA GLN A 61 -14.14 9.10 -20.63
C GLN A 61 -12.61 8.98 -20.61
N TRP A 62 -12.01 8.82 -19.43
CA TRP A 62 -10.57 8.65 -19.29
C TRP A 62 -10.12 7.29 -19.83
N ILE A 63 -10.85 6.26 -19.49
CA ILE A 63 -10.50 4.90 -19.89
C ILE A 63 -10.65 4.72 -21.39
N LYS A 64 -11.68 5.31 -21.99
CA LYS A 64 -11.78 5.36 -23.47
C LYS A 64 -10.57 6.06 -24.10
N ALA A 65 -10.02 7.09 -23.46
CA ALA A 65 -8.84 7.79 -23.95
C ALA A 65 -7.53 7.00 -23.77
N LEU A 66 -7.52 5.96 -22.94
CA LEU A 66 -6.36 5.07 -22.73
C LEU A 66 -6.28 3.92 -23.74
N GLN A 67 -7.36 3.63 -24.47
CA GLN A 67 -7.46 2.49 -25.40
C GLN A 67 -6.50 2.52 -26.60
N GLU A 68 -5.85 3.65 -26.85
CA GLU A 68 -4.91 3.81 -27.96
C GLU A 68 -3.46 3.47 -27.58
N LYS A 69 -3.19 3.18 -26.30
CA LYS A 69 -1.84 2.92 -25.78
C LYS A 69 -1.89 1.74 -24.81
N PRO A 70 -0.78 1.01 -24.63
CA PRO A 70 -0.71 -0.02 -23.61
C PRO A 70 -1.05 0.50 -22.22
N VAL A 71 -1.83 -0.29 -21.46
CA VAL A 71 -2.29 0.05 -20.10
C VAL A 71 -1.88 -1.02 -19.11
N VAL A 72 -1.08 -0.61 -18.13
CA VAL A 72 -0.75 -1.41 -16.95
C VAL A 72 -1.62 -0.97 -15.79
N ARG A 73 -2.43 -1.87 -15.26
CA ARG A 73 -3.24 -1.64 -14.05
C ARG A 73 -2.48 -2.05 -12.82
N HIS A 74 -2.15 -1.10 -11.97
CA HIS A 74 -1.56 -1.39 -10.67
C HIS A 74 -2.59 -1.24 -9.56
N ILE A 75 -2.89 -2.33 -8.87
CA ILE A 75 -3.97 -2.42 -7.90
C ILE A 75 -3.38 -2.35 -6.49
N HIS A 76 -3.67 -1.27 -5.77
CA HIS A 76 -3.21 -1.05 -4.40
C HIS A 76 -4.21 -1.54 -3.35
N ASP A 77 -5.51 -1.38 -3.61
CA ASP A 77 -6.55 -1.67 -2.64
C ASP A 77 -7.16 -3.05 -2.85
N LEU A 78 -7.76 -3.57 -1.79
CA LEU A 78 -8.70 -4.66 -1.92
C LEU A 78 -9.86 -4.20 -2.78
N TRP A 79 -10.56 -5.18 -3.37
CA TRP A 79 -11.70 -4.88 -4.22
C TRP A 79 -12.67 -3.89 -3.50
N PRO A 80 -12.90 -2.70 -4.04
CA PRO A 80 -13.89 -1.80 -3.50
C PRO A 80 -15.27 -2.41 -3.70
N HIS A 81 -16.08 -2.43 -2.65
CA HIS A 81 -17.49 -2.82 -2.73
C HIS A 81 -18.24 -1.83 -3.64
N GLY A 82 -18.08 -1.97 -4.94
CA GLY A 82 -18.66 -1.14 -5.96
C GLY A 82 -19.57 -1.93 -6.90
N SER A 83 -20.24 -1.23 -7.81
CA SER A 83 -21.11 -1.91 -8.79
C SER A 83 -20.29 -2.89 -9.65
N PRO A 84 -20.90 -4.01 -10.10
CA PRO A 84 -20.27 -4.94 -11.03
C PRO A 84 -19.75 -4.26 -12.32
N ARG A 85 -20.42 -3.19 -12.76
CA ARG A 85 -20.02 -2.39 -13.92
C ARG A 85 -18.67 -1.69 -13.72
N LEU A 86 -18.43 -1.07 -12.54
CA LEU A 86 -17.16 -0.44 -12.21
C LEU A 86 -16.02 -1.45 -12.18
N ARG A 87 -16.30 -2.66 -11.72
CA ARG A 87 -15.33 -3.76 -11.63
C ARG A 87 -14.82 -4.19 -12.99
N ARG A 88 -15.74 -4.49 -13.88
CA ARG A 88 -15.45 -4.92 -15.22
C ARG A 88 -14.60 -3.90 -15.95
N TRP A 89 -14.98 -2.67 -15.82
CA TRP A 89 -14.32 -1.54 -16.40
C TRP A 89 -12.86 -1.31 -15.94
N ILE A 90 -12.53 -1.56 -14.66
CA ILE A 90 -11.16 -1.43 -14.16
C ILE A 90 -10.23 -2.50 -14.76
N LEU A 91 -10.74 -3.66 -15.12
CA LEU A 91 -9.93 -4.80 -15.56
C LEU A 91 -9.97 -5.04 -17.07
N ASP A 92 -11.04 -4.62 -17.75
CA ASP A 92 -11.25 -4.93 -19.17
C ASP A 92 -10.32 -4.14 -20.13
N ASP A 93 -9.71 -3.02 -19.67
CA ASP A 93 -8.84 -2.19 -20.51
C ASP A 93 -7.34 -2.42 -20.30
N ALA A 94 -6.99 -3.42 -19.50
CA ALA A 94 -5.59 -3.65 -19.16
C ALA A 94 -4.90 -4.58 -20.16
N ASP A 95 -3.70 -4.23 -20.57
CA ASP A 95 -2.76 -5.15 -21.22
C ASP A 95 -1.98 -5.96 -20.18
N LEU A 96 -1.87 -5.44 -18.96
CA LEU A 96 -1.26 -6.12 -17.81
C LEU A 96 -1.91 -5.64 -16.51
N ILE A 97 -2.14 -6.58 -15.59
CA ILE A 97 -2.61 -6.28 -14.23
C ILE A 97 -1.51 -6.63 -13.23
N ILE A 98 -1.14 -5.69 -12.37
CA ILE A 98 -0.19 -5.89 -11.28
C ILE A 98 -0.93 -5.82 -9.95
N PHE A 99 -0.91 -6.93 -9.20
CA PHE A 99 -1.40 -7.00 -7.83
C PHE A 99 -0.25 -7.00 -6.83
N ASN A 100 -0.48 -6.46 -5.64
CA ASN A 100 0.52 -6.49 -4.57
C ASN A 100 0.71 -7.90 -3.97
N SER A 101 -0.29 -8.76 -4.06
CA SER A 101 -0.24 -10.14 -3.60
C SER A 101 -1.32 -11.01 -4.27
N TRP A 102 -1.11 -12.32 -4.27
CA TRP A 102 -2.10 -13.29 -4.72
C TRP A 102 -3.41 -13.20 -3.92
N LYS A 103 -3.32 -12.91 -2.63
CA LYS A 103 -4.50 -12.76 -1.78
C LYS A 103 -5.33 -11.53 -2.13
N GLN A 104 -4.70 -10.44 -2.55
CA GLN A 104 -5.41 -9.29 -3.08
C GLN A 104 -6.19 -9.67 -4.33
N GLU A 105 -5.55 -10.39 -5.25
CA GLU A 105 -6.18 -10.90 -6.47
C GLU A 105 -7.45 -11.71 -6.17
N THR A 106 -7.42 -12.62 -5.18
CA THR A 106 -8.60 -13.43 -4.83
C THR A 106 -9.82 -12.62 -4.39
N THR A 107 -9.66 -11.34 -4.04
CA THR A 107 -10.79 -10.45 -3.75
C THR A 107 -11.52 -9.99 -5.01
N PHE A 108 -10.90 -10.12 -6.18
CA PHE A 108 -11.45 -9.78 -7.49
C PHE A 108 -12.17 -10.98 -8.07
N GLN A 109 -13.44 -11.11 -7.78
CA GLN A 109 -14.27 -12.27 -8.12
C GLN A 109 -14.73 -12.32 -9.59
N PHE A 110 -14.02 -11.64 -10.51
CA PHE A 110 -14.42 -11.57 -11.91
C PHE A 110 -13.34 -12.13 -12.82
N PRO A 111 -13.73 -12.84 -13.87
CA PRO A 111 -12.79 -13.19 -14.92
C PRO A 111 -12.27 -11.90 -15.57
N TYR A 112 -10.98 -11.79 -15.69
CA TYR A 112 -10.28 -10.80 -16.50
C TYR A 112 -9.41 -11.53 -17.53
N ILE A 113 -9.21 -10.89 -18.69
CA ILE A 113 -8.53 -11.52 -19.84
C ILE A 113 -7.04 -11.14 -19.83
N ALA A 114 -6.69 -9.96 -19.26
CA ALA A 114 -5.32 -9.51 -19.25
C ALA A 114 -4.41 -10.43 -18.44
N PRO A 115 -3.15 -10.61 -18.86
CA PRO A 115 -2.12 -11.23 -18.05
C PRO A 115 -2.01 -10.55 -16.69
N MET A 116 -1.75 -11.34 -15.63
CA MET A 116 -1.57 -10.77 -14.30
C MET A 116 -0.26 -11.23 -13.66
N VAL A 117 0.30 -10.36 -12.84
CA VAL A 117 1.52 -10.62 -12.09
C VAL A 117 1.41 -10.08 -10.66
N PHE A 118 2.28 -10.56 -9.78
CA PHE A 118 2.36 -10.10 -8.40
C PHE A 118 3.66 -9.33 -8.18
N VAL A 119 3.53 -8.09 -7.73
CA VAL A 119 4.67 -7.25 -7.34
C VAL A 119 4.36 -6.63 -5.98
N PRO A 120 5.08 -6.98 -4.92
CA PRO A 120 4.81 -6.42 -3.60
C PRO A 120 5.15 -4.92 -3.57
N PRO A 121 4.57 -4.14 -2.62
CA PRO A 121 4.98 -2.76 -2.45
C PRO A 121 6.47 -2.70 -2.09
N PRO A 122 7.24 -1.74 -2.65
CA PRO A 122 8.66 -1.60 -2.34
C PRO A 122 8.84 -1.23 -0.86
N VAL A 123 9.57 -2.06 -0.12
CA VAL A 123 9.97 -1.82 1.27
C VAL A 123 11.47 -2.04 1.38
N ASP A 124 12.19 -1.05 1.89
CA ASP A 124 13.63 -1.18 2.17
C ASP A 124 13.85 -2.03 3.45
N VAL A 125 13.66 -3.33 3.27
CA VAL A 125 13.80 -4.33 4.35
C VAL A 125 15.19 -4.25 5.01
N ALA A 126 16.25 -3.95 4.24
CA ALA A 126 17.61 -3.85 4.78
C ALA A 126 17.74 -2.69 5.75
N ARG A 127 17.20 -1.51 5.42
CA ARG A 127 17.16 -0.33 6.28
C ARG A 127 16.45 -0.59 7.60
N PHE A 128 15.28 -1.26 7.54
CA PHE A 128 14.51 -1.59 8.74
C PHE A 128 15.22 -2.64 9.61
N ARG A 129 15.81 -3.67 9.00
CA ARG A 129 16.60 -4.69 9.72
C ARG A 129 17.81 -4.07 10.43
N GLU A 130 18.52 -3.16 9.77
CA GLU A 130 19.67 -2.50 10.37
C GLU A 130 19.29 -1.65 11.58
N ALA A 131 18.25 -0.82 11.44
CA ALA A 131 17.74 -0.03 12.55
C ALA A 131 17.26 -0.92 13.72
N GLY A 132 16.67 -2.07 13.40
CA GLY A 132 16.18 -3.03 14.38
C GLY A 132 17.24 -3.74 15.22
N LYS A 133 18.52 -3.68 14.85
CA LYS A 133 19.62 -4.31 15.62
C LYS A 133 19.98 -3.55 16.90
N THR A 134 19.58 -2.31 17.01
CA THR A 134 20.00 -1.41 18.09
C THR A 134 18.85 -1.07 19.01
N GLY A 135 19.01 -1.29 20.32
CA GLY A 135 18.16 -0.68 21.31
C GLY A 135 17.45 -1.65 22.26
N HIS A 136 17.10 -1.11 23.42
CA HIS A 136 16.15 -1.71 24.36
C HIS A 136 14.75 -1.52 23.79
N ARG A 137 14.01 -2.61 23.62
CA ARG A 137 12.65 -2.62 23.05
C ARG A 137 11.63 -2.86 24.11
N GLU A 138 10.64 -2.01 24.18
CA GLU A 138 9.52 -2.19 25.11
C GLU A 138 8.22 -1.65 24.49
N GLY A 139 7.09 -2.06 25.05
CA GLY A 139 5.78 -1.53 24.70
C GLY A 139 5.20 -2.07 23.40
N VAL A 140 4.01 -1.55 23.10
CA VAL A 140 3.20 -1.95 21.94
C VAL A 140 2.92 -0.73 21.09
N LEU A 141 3.16 -0.88 19.80
CA LEU A 141 2.96 0.14 18.78
C LEU A 141 1.82 -0.23 17.85
N TRP A 142 0.97 0.74 17.54
CA TRP A 142 0.11 0.77 16.35
C TRP A 142 0.57 1.91 15.44
N LEU A 143 0.63 1.65 14.14
CA LEU A 143 1.07 2.64 13.16
C LEU A 143 0.18 2.62 11.93
N GLY A 144 -0.27 3.80 11.48
CA GLY A 144 -1.08 3.93 10.29
C GLY A 144 -1.86 5.23 10.25
N ARG A 145 -2.62 5.43 9.20
CA ARG A 145 -3.59 6.52 9.12
C ARG A 145 -4.73 6.26 10.12
N LEU A 146 -4.93 7.18 11.07
CA LEU A 146 -6.03 7.07 12.02
C LEU A 146 -7.37 7.24 11.29
N SER A 147 -8.05 6.14 11.09
CA SER A 147 -9.43 6.08 10.62
C SER A 147 -10.14 4.87 11.25
N MET A 148 -11.46 4.95 11.40
CA MET A 148 -12.23 3.87 12.02
C MET A 148 -12.08 2.55 11.24
N GLY A 149 -12.02 2.60 9.92
CA GLY A 149 -11.82 1.43 9.06
C GLY A 149 -10.52 0.67 9.30
N LYS A 150 -9.50 1.30 9.90
CA LYS A 150 -8.22 0.66 10.25
C LYS A 150 -8.24 -0.07 11.60
N GLY A 151 -9.43 -0.25 12.20
CA GLY A 151 -9.61 -1.08 13.39
C GLY A 151 -9.09 -0.47 14.69
N ILE A 152 -9.06 0.85 14.81
CA ILE A 152 -8.64 1.56 16.03
C ILE A 152 -9.38 1.00 17.26
N GLN A 153 -10.70 0.80 17.15
CA GLN A 153 -11.51 0.27 18.26
C GLN A 153 -11.03 -1.13 18.67
N ASN A 154 -10.76 -2.02 17.73
CA ASN A 154 -10.29 -3.38 18.04
C ASN A 154 -8.97 -3.37 18.84
N VAL A 155 -8.07 -2.43 18.51
CA VAL A 155 -6.78 -2.28 19.20
C VAL A 155 -6.99 -1.67 20.60
N VAL A 156 -7.88 -0.70 20.73
CA VAL A 156 -8.24 -0.12 22.05
C VAL A 156 -8.89 -1.18 22.94
N ASP A 157 -9.82 -1.97 22.42
CA ASP A 157 -10.46 -3.07 23.16
C ASP A 157 -9.43 -4.14 23.59
N TRP A 158 -8.47 -4.45 22.72
CA TRP A 158 -7.36 -5.34 23.08
C TRP A 158 -6.51 -4.74 24.22
N SER A 159 -6.18 -3.45 24.14
CA SER A 159 -5.43 -2.73 25.18
C SER A 159 -6.15 -2.78 26.53
N LEU A 160 -7.45 -2.48 26.53
CA LEU A 160 -8.28 -2.52 27.75
C LEU A 160 -8.35 -3.92 28.37
N ARG A 161 -8.55 -4.96 27.55
CA ARG A 161 -8.62 -6.35 28.02
C ARG A 161 -7.31 -6.86 28.61
N THR A 162 -6.19 -6.45 28.02
CA THR A 162 -4.85 -6.94 28.43
C THR A 162 -4.17 -6.07 29.45
N GLY A 163 -4.67 -4.85 29.69
CA GLY A 163 -4.04 -3.83 30.52
C GLY A 163 -2.75 -3.26 29.89
N ARG A 164 -2.39 -3.65 28.65
CA ARG A 164 -1.17 -3.18 27.99
C ARG A 164 -1.43 -1.85 27.27
N GLN A 165 -0.57 -0.88 27.50
CA GLN A 165 -0.59 0.39 26.78
C GLN A 165 -0.22 0.18 25.32
N VAL A 166 -0.96 0.84 24.40
CA VAL A 166 -0.61 0.92 23.00
C VAL A 166 -0.34 2.38 22.63
N ASP A 167 0.81 2.64 22.01
CA ASP A 167 1.14 3.93 21.45
C ASP A 167 0.72 3.98 19.97
N PHE A 168 -0.15 4.94 19.65
CA PHE A 168 -0.70 5.11 18.31
C PHE A 168 0.03 6.23 17.57
N TYR A 169 0.61 5.91 16.41
CA TYR A 169 1.27 6.87 15.53
C TYR A 169 0.61 6.94 14.16
N GLY A 170 0.65 8.13 13.58
CA GLY A 170 0.23 8.37 12.21
C GLY A 170 -0.65 9.60 12.04
N PRO A 171 -0.91 10.02 10.80
CA PRO A 171 -1.77 11.18 10.54
C PRO A 171 -3.21 10.88 10.93
N CYS A 172 -3.86 11.87 11.56
CA CYS A 172 -5.26 11.77 11.98
C CYS A 172 -6.14 12.56 10.99
N TYR A 173 -6.88 11.84 10.17
CA TYR A 173 -7.85 12.43 9.24
C TYR A 173 -9.28 12.38 9.77
N GLU A 174 -9.53 11.52 10.74
CA GLU A 174 -10.85 11.38 11.38
C GLU A 174 -10.71 11.71 12.88
N PRO A 175 -11.15 12.90 13.33
CA PRO A 175 -11.09 13.27 14.74
C PRO A 175 -11.78 12.25 15.66
N LEU A 176 -12.85 11.62 15.19
CA LEU A 176 -13.55 10.58 15.91
C LEU A 176 -12.66 9.36 16.19
N ALA A 177 -11.86 8.92 15.22
CA ALA A 177 -10.91 7.83 15.41
C ALA A 177 -9.91 8.11 16.54
N ARG A 178 -9.42 9.37 16.63
CA ARG A 178 -8.57 9.80 17.75
C ARG A 178 -9.31 9.81 19.08
N ALA A 179 -10.57 10.21 19.11
CA ALA A 179 -11.38 10.23 20.34
C ALA A 179 -11.60 8.84 20.94
N HIS A 180 -11.52 7.77 20.14
CA HIS A 180 -11.59 6.39 20.64
C HIS A 180 -10.33 5.93 21.36
N ILE A 181 -9.18 6.61 21.21
CA ILE A 181 -7.95 6.25 21.89
C ILE A 181 -8.02 6.74 23.34
N VAL A 182 -8.28 5.84 24.25
CA VAL A 182 -8.43 6.10 25.68
C VAL A 182 -7.35 5.37 26.51
N ALA A 183 -7.14 5.82 27.75
CA ALA A 183 -6.19 5.16 28.65
C ALA A 183 -6.47 3.64 28.76
N PRO A 184 -5.42 2.80 28.85
CA PRO A 184 -4.01 3.17 28.99
C PRO A 184 -3.32 3.58 27.69
N SER A 185 -3.96 3.48 26.52
CA SER A 185 -3.40 3.80 25.21
C SER A 185 -3.24 5.31 24.98
N ARG A 186 -2.34 5.70 24.07
CA ARG A 186 -2.01 7.10 23.80
C ARG A 186 -1.79 7.36 22.31
N TYR A 187 -2.30 8.50 21.84
CA TYR A 187 -1.95 9.03 20.52
C TYR A 187 -0.70 9.91 20.62
N ARG A 188 0.32 9.58 19.83
CA ARG A 188 1.64 10.22 19.82
C ARG A 188 1.84 11.20 18.66
N GLY A 189 0.94 11.23 17.68
CA GLY A 189 1.09 12.10 16.51
C GLY A 189 1.62 11.38 15.26
N GLY A 190 1.93 12.19 14.25
CA GLY A 190 2.52 11.70 13.01
C GLY A 190 4.01 11.38 13.16
N VAL A 191 4.50 10.53 12.26
CA VAL A 191 5.92 10.21 12.13
C VAL A 191 6.33 10.32 10.66
N SER A 192 7.49 10.86 10.37
CA SER A 192 8.04 10.91 9.02
C SER A 192 8.59 9.55 8.60
N GLN A 193 8.63 9.30 7.29
CA GLN A 193 9.21 8.06 6.75
C GLN A 193 10.68 7.88 7.13
N ASP A 194 11.43 8.99 7.28
CA ASP A 194 12.84 8.92 7.66
C ASP A 194 13.03 8.55 9.13
N ALA A 195 12.13 8.97 10.02
CA ALA A 195 12.16 8.63 11.43
C ALA A 195 11.57 7.25 11.74
N LEU A 196 10.86 6.64 10.80
CA LEU A 196 10.11 5.40 11.01
C LEU A 196 10.99 4.21 11.44
N PRO A 197 12.15 3.92 10.82
CA PRO A 197 13.00 2.82 11.26
C PRO A 197 13.47 2.97 12.72
N ALA A 198 13.87 4.19 13.12
CA ALA A 198 14.29 4.48 14.49
C ALA A 198 13.13 4.39 15.49
N LEU A 199 11.92 4.75 15.08
CA LEU A 199 10.72 4.57 15.90
C LEU A 199 10.42 3.07 16.11
N LEU A 200 10.37 2.29 15.05
CA LEU A 200 10.07 0.84 15.15
C LEU A 200 11.10 0.11 16.02
N ALA A 201 12.37 0.51 15.95
CA ALA A 201 13.44 -0.08 16.76
C ALA A 201 13.26 0.08 18.27
N GLN A 202 12.40 0.99 18.74
CA GLN A 202 12.14 1.24 20.16
C GLN A 202 11.05 0.34 20.75
N TYR A 203 10.22 -0.28 19.88
CA TYR A 203 9.09 -1.08 20.32
C TYR A 203 9.36 -2.58 20.22
N GLN A 204 8.79 -3.33 21.15
CA GLN A 204 8.84 -4.80 21.14
C GLN A 204 7.75 -5.38 20.22
N THR A 205 6.55 -4.84 20.29
CA THR A 205 5.37 -5.42 19.65
C THR A 205 4.70 -4.42 18.71
N PHE A 206 4.36 -4.85 17.53
CA PHE A 206 3.46 -4.15 16.61
C PHE A 206 2.09 -4.83 16.61
N ILE A 207 1.02 -4.05 16.73
CA ILE A 207 -0.36 -4.54 16.72
C ILE A 207 -1.14 -3.93 15.57
N HIS A 208 -1.82 -4.78 14.77
CA HIS A 208 -2.67 -4.35 13.66
C HIS A 208 -3.90 -5.26 13.57
N LEU A 209 -5.07 -4.73 13.98
CA LEU A 209 -6.33 -5.45 14.05
C LEU A 209 -7.41 -4.78 13.19
N PRO A 210 -7.25 -4.74 11.85
CA PRO A 210 -8.15 -4.03 10.97
C PRO A 210 -9.56 -4.64 10.98
N ILE A 211 -10.59 -3.83 10.69
CA ILE A 211 -11.97 -4.29 10.55
C ILE A 211 -12.12 -5.14 9.28
N LYS A 212 -11.45 -4.73 8.20
CA LYS A 212 -11.38 -5.46 6.94
C LYS A 212 -9.98 -6.02 6.79
N SER A 213 -9.86 -7.21 6.22
CA SER A 213 -8.55 -7.81 5.93
C SER A 213 -7.65 -6.81 5.21
N ASP A 214 -6.53 -6.47 5.82
CA ASP A 214 -5.48 -5.60 5.26
C ASP A 214 -4.28 -6.49 4.93
N ILE A 215 -4.34 -7.12 3.76
CA ILE A 215 -3.46 -8.24 3.40
C ILE A 215 -2.07 -7.76 2.94
N CYS A 216 -1.97 -6.48 2.59
CA CYS A 216 -0.75 -5.90 2.03
C CYS A 216 -0.28 -4.71 2.87
N GLY A 217 -0.45 -4.79 4.17
CA GLY A 217 -0.09 -3.72 5.10
C GLY A 217 1.40 -3.46 5.09
N ARG A 218 1.84 -2.50 4.25
CA ARG A 218 3.25 -2.06 4.19
C ARG A 218 3.87 -1.89 5.57
N VAL A 219 3.12 -1.29 6.50
CA VAL A 219 3.56 -1.05 7.88
C VAL A 219 3.84 -2.35 8.65
N ALA A 220 3.05 -3.40 8.39
CA ALA A 220 3.29 -4.71 9.01
C ALA A 220 4.60 -5.34 8.49
N VAL A 221 4.93 -5.15 7.20
CA VAL A 221 6.20 -5.57 6.62
C VAL A 221 7.37 -4.79 7.22
N GLU A 222 7.22 -3.48 7.38
CA GLU A 222 8.21 -2.60 8.01
C GLU A 222 8.47 -3.00 9.47
N ALA A 223 7.42 -3.32 10.23
CA ALA A 223 7.51 -3.81 11.60
C ALA A 223 8.18 -5.19 11.68
N TRP A 224 7.78 -6.12 10.79
CA TRP A 224 8.43 -7.43 10.67
C TRP A 224 9.92 -7.29 10.34
N ALA A 225 10.26 -6.48 9.35
CA ALA A 225 11.65 -6.25 8.96
C ALA A 225 12.47 -5.64 10.11
N SER A 226 11.86 -4.79 10.94
CA SER A 226 12.49 -4.24 12.14
C SER A 226 12.62 -5.27 13.28
N GLY A 227 12.06 -6.48 13.14
CA GLY A 227 12.12 -7.56 14.13
C GLY A 227 11.18 -7.38 15.31
N LEU A 228 10.03 -6.72 15.15
CA LEU A 228 8.99 -6.65 16.16
C LEU A 228 8.17 -7.94 16.21
N ASP A 229 7.67 -8.27 17.40
CA ASP A 229 6.62 -9.27 17.57
C ASP A 229 5.33 -8.74 16.93
N LEU A 230 4.67 -9.52 16.08
CA LEU A 230 3.47 -9.07 15.36
C LEU A 230 2.20 -9.66 15.98
N ILE A 231 1.26 -8.78 16.33
CA ILE A 231 -0.13 -9.13 16.66
C ILE A 231 -1.00 -8.65 15.50
N LEU A 232 -1.37 -9.58 14.64
CA LEU A 232 -2.14 -9.28 13.43
C LEU A 232 -3.55 -9.83 13.54
N GLY A 233 -4.53 -9.06 13.07
CA GLY A 233 -5.90 -9.51 12.87
C GLY A 233 -6.14 -9.95 11.43
N GLY A 234 -7.16 -10.78 11.21
CA GLY A 234 -7.51 -11.29 9.89
C GLY A 234 -6.73 -12.53 9.49
N ASP A 235 -6.41 -12.67 8.20
CA ASP A 235 -5.71 -13.83 7.66
C ASP A 235 -4.20 -13.72 7.87
N THR A 236 -3.75 -14.08 9.06
CA THR A 236 -2.34 -14.02 9.46
C THR A 236 -1.47 -15.02 8.72
N GLU A 237 -2.01 -16.18 8.35
CA GLU A 237 -1.29 -17.19 7.58
C GLU A 237 -0.94 -16.67 6.19
N ALA A 238 -1.89 -16.04 5.53
CA ALA A 238 -1.63 -15.40 4.23
C ALA A 238 -0.59 -14.27 4.31
N PHE A 239 -0.54 -13.51 5.42
CA PHE A 239 0.52 -12.53 5.64
C PHE A 239 1.89 -13.18 5.73
N TRP A 240 2.04 -14.23 6.53
CA TRP A 240 3.32 -14.92 6.69
C TRP A 240 3.79 -15.56 5.38
N GLN A 241 2.92 -16.26 4.68
CA GLN A 241 3.23 -16.82 3.37
C GLN A 241 3.67 -15.75 2.37
N TRP A 242 3.01 -14.61 2.37
CA TRP A 242 3.35 -13.50 1.48
C TRP A 242 4.71 -12.89 1.83
N VAL A 243 4.98 -12.60 3.12
CA VAL A 243 6.22 -11.94 3.54
C VAL A 243 7.46 -12.81 3.36
N GLU A 244 7.30 -14.13 3.43
CA GLU A 244 8.37 -15.09 3.19
C GLU A 244 8.72 -15.25 1.70
N THR A 245 7.77 -15.03 0.81
CA THR A 245 7.93 -15.26 -0.63
C THR A 245 8.12 -13.99 -1.44
N ALA A 246 7.75 -12.82 -0.91
CA ALA A 246 7.76 -11.56 -1.63
C ALA A 246 9.17 -10.94 -1.68
N ASP A 247 9.60 -10.57 -2.87
CA ASP A 247 10.85 -9.84 -3.08
C ASP A 247 10.64 -8.32 -2.96
N PHE A 248 10.53 -7.84 -1.72
CA PHE A 248 10.33 -6.41 -1.44
C PHE A 248 11.52 -5.55 -1.90
N GLN A 249 12.73 -6.11 -1.85
CA GLN A 249 13.96 -5.38 -2.17
C GLN A 249 14.05 -5.04 -3.65
N ASN A 250 13.64 -5.96 -4.53
CA ASN A 250 13.68 -5.79 -5.97
C ASN A 250 12.31 -5.44 -6.57
N ALA A 251 11.33 -5.10 -5.74
CA ALA A 251 9.96 -4.84 -6.19
C ALA A 251 9.89 -3.77 -7.28
N ALA A 252 10.62 -2.65 -7.14
CA ALA A 252 10.63 -1.60 -8.15
C ALA A 252 11.24 -2.07 -9.47
N THR A 253 12.38 -2.79 -9.44
CA THR A 253 13.00 -3.35 -10.64
C THR A 253 12.06 -4.33 -11.34
N THR A 254 11.41 -5.20 -10.57
CA THR A 254 10.44 -6.18 -11.09
C THR A 254 9.22 -5.50 -11.70
N PHE A 255 8.71 -4.45 -11.06
CA PHE A 255 7.61 -3.65 -11.57
C PHE A 255 7.94 -3.09 -12.96
N TRP A 256 9.07 -2.41 -13.10
CA TRP A 256 9.47 -1.79 -14.36
C TRP A 256 9.79 -2.80 -15.45
N LYS A 257 10.31 -3.98 -15.10
CA LYS A 257 10.45 -5.09 -16.04
C LYS A 257 9.10 -5.47 -16.66
N TYR A 258 8.05 -5.54 -15.83
CA TYR A 258 6.70 -5.86 -16.32
C TYR A 258 6.09 -4.71 -17.11
N VAL A 259 6.26 -3.45 -16.70
CA VAL A 259 5.81 -2.29 -17.49
C VAL A 259 6.48 -2.29 -18.86
N SER A 260 7.78 -2.59 -18.94
CA SER A 260 8.51 -2.69 -20.22
C SER A 260 8.03 -3.84 -21.11
N SER A 261 7.42 -4.88 -20.56
CA SER A 261 7.00 -6.05 -21.35
C SER A 261 5.74 -5.81 -22.17
N VAL A 262 5.04 -4.69 -21.97
CA VAL A 262 3.84 -4.31 -22.73
C VAL A 262 4.12 -3.24 -23.79
N LEU A 263 5.35 -2.74 -23.84
CA LEU A 263 5.83 -1.82 -24.87
C LEU A 263 6.18 -2.57 -26.17
#